data_6f536710727e79f03015fff21eb4e45c
#
_entry.id   6f536710727e79f03015fff21eb4e45c
#
_cell.length_a   1.000
_cell.length_b   1.000
_cell.length_c   1.000
_cell.angle_alpha   90.00
_cell.angle_beta   90.00
_cell.angle_gamma   90.00
#
_symmetry.space_group_name_H-M   'P 1'
#
loop_
_entity.id
_entity.type
_entity.pdbx_description
1 polymer ?
#
loop_
_entity_poly.entity_id
_entity_poly.type
_entity_poly.pdbx_seq_one_letter_code
_entity_poly.pdbx_strand_id
1 'polypeptide(L)'
;ANCPFHDEKTPSFIVSPTKGIFKCFGCGVGGNVVKFVMDIEHYNYPDALRFIAKKYNIEIQEEKLTKEDIDRRDKQESLFIVTKFANEFFKENLFNSKEGKEIGLSYFKERGFNKNIITKFELGYSSVKKNDLASQAIKKSFDENILIEAGLILKNEDNNQLIDRFRDRVIFPIHSFSGRVIGFGGRALNKNTKAKYLNSPESLIYYKSSVLYGLYQAKSSIAKKNNCFIVEGYTDVISMQKKNIENVVS
;
A
#
# COMPACT_ATOMS: atom_id res chain seq x y z
N ALA A 1 -20.70 8.66 -27.91
CA ALA A 1 -19.90 7.61 -28.55
C ALA A 1 -19.97 6.33 -27.72
N ASN A 2 -19.56 5.20 -28.29
CA ASN A 2 -19.36 4.00 -27.51
C ASN A 2 -18.12 4.15 -26.61
N CYS A 3 -18.18 3.55 -25.42
CA CYS A 3 -17.11 3.65 -24.46
C CYS A 3 -15.89 2.82 -24.87
N PRO A 4 -14.68 3.36 -24.83
CA PRO A 4 -13.48 2.58 -25.12
C PRO A 4 -13.02 1.69 -23.96
N PHE A 5 -13.65 1.78 -22.78
CA PHE A 5 -13.26 1.08 -21.56
C PHE A 5 -14.15 -0.14 -21.23
N HIS A 6 -15.27 -0.31 -21.94
CA HIS A 6 -16.14 -1.48 -21.79
C HIS A 6 -17.00 -1.66 -23.04
N ASP A 7 -17.42 -2.90 -23.29
CA ASP A 7 -18.30 -3.22 -24.41
C ASP A 7 -19.73 -2.77 -24.10
N GLU A 8 -20.35 -2.01 -25.03
CA GLU A 8 -21.72 -1.57 -24.93
C GLU A 8 -22.41 -1.50 -26.30
N LYS A 9 -23.71 -1.74 -26.31
CA LYS A 9 -24.55 -1.63 -27.53
C LYS A 9 -25.12 -0.23 -27.71
N THR A 10 -25.36 0.48 -26.61
CA THR A 10 -25.94 1.84 -26.61
C THR A 10 -24.87 2.82 -26.16
N PRO A 11 -24.57 3.86 -26.96
CA PRO A 11 -23.54 4.85 -26.64
C PRO A 11 -23.79 5.56 -25.30
N SER A 12 -22.86 5.41 -24.35
CA SER A 12 -22.95 6.05 -23.02
C SER A 12 -21.74 6.93 -22.69
N PHE A 13 -20.78 7.08 -23.61
CA PHE A 13 -19.57 7.86 -23.42
C PHE A 13 -19.73 9.30 -23.94
N ILE A 14 -19.54 10.28 -23.07
CA ILE A 14 -19.68 11.71 -23.37
C ILE A 14 -18.36 12.42 -23.06
N VAL A 15 -17.95 13.30 -23.98
CA VAL A 15 -16.83 14.24 -23.80
C VAL A 15 -17.38 15.65 -23.74
N SER A 16 -16.94 16.43 -22.80
CA SER A 16 -17.22 17.87 -22.69
C SER A 16 -15.95 18.67 -22.99
N PRO A 17 -15.77 19.16 -24.23
CA PRO A 17 -14.57 19.93 -24.59
C PRO A 17 -14.37 21.19 -23.76
N THR A 18 -15.46 21.90 -23.46
CA THR A 18 -15.45 23.13 -22.65
C THR A 18 -15.00 22.92 -21.21
N LYS A 19 -15.25 21.72 -20.65
CA LYS A 19 -14.80 21.35 -19.29
C LYS A 19 -13.51 20.54 -19.28
N GLY A 20 -13.01 20.10 -20.45
CA GLY A 20 -11.83 19.24 -20.57
C GLY A 20 -12.00 17.88 -19.87
N ILE A 21 -13.22 17.34 -19.81
CA ILE A 21 -13.52 16.09 -19.11
C ILE A 21 -14.30 15.12 -19.99
N PHE A 22 -14.21 13.84 -19.66
CA PHE A 22 -15.07 12.79 -20.20
C PHE A 22 -15.79 12.05 -19.07
N LYS A 23 -16.90 11.40 -19.42
CA LYS A 23 -17.66 10.52 -18.52
C LYS A 23 -18.38 9.45 -19.32
N CYS A 24 -18.26 8.20 -18.88
CA CYS A 24 -19.12 7.11 -19.31
C CYS A 24 -20.22 6.88 -18.28
N PHE A 25 -21.47 6.93 -18.71
CA PHE A 25 -22.62 6.68 -17.84
C PHE A 25 -22.96 5.19 -17.72
N GLY A 26 -22.36 4.31 -18.55
CA GLY A 26 -22.47 2.86 -18.46
C GLY A 26 -21.56 2.28 -17.37
N CYS A 27 -20.24 2.42 -17.52
CA CYS A 27 -19.27 1.87 -16.56
C CYS A 27 -18.82 2.83 -15.46
N GLY A 28 -19.25 4.10 -15.52
CA GLY A 28 -18.92 5.09 -14.48
C GLY A 28 -17.51 5.72 -14.60
N VAL A 29 -16.65 5.26 -15.50
CA VAL A 29 -15.32 5.84 -15.73
C VAL A 29 -15.44 7.28 -16.20
N GLY A 30 -14.57 8.16 -15.70
CA GLY A 30 -14.53 9.56 -16.09
C GLY A 30 -13.28 10.26 -15.55
N GLY A 31 -12.95 11.40 -16.13
CA GLY A 31 -11.78 12.17 -15.76
C GLY A 31 -11.43 13.25 -16.78
N ASN A 32 -10.21 13.77 -16.68
CA ASN A 32 -9.62 14.70 -17.63
C ASN A 32 -8.88 13.97 -18.76
N VAL A 33 -8.30 14.73 -19.69
CA VAL A 33 -7.54 14.17 -20.83
C VAL A 33 -6.37 13.30 -20.39
N VAL A 34 -5.66 13.66 -19.32
CA VAL A 34 -4.53 12.87 -18.81
C VAL A 34 -5.00 11.51 -18.31
N LYS A 35 -6.09 11.49 -17.53
CA LYS A 35 -6.70 10.24 -17.04
C LYS A 35 -7.17 9.36 -18.21
N PHE A 36 -7.74 9.97 -19.27
CA PHE A 36 -8.15 9.23 -20.46
C PHE A 36 -6.96 8.52 -21.11
N VAL A 37 -5.84 9.23 -21.32
CA VAL A 37 -4.62 8.65 -21.91
C VAL A 37 -4.01 7.57 -21.01
N MET A 38 -3.97 7.81 -19.68
CA MET A 38 -3.47 6.79 -18.75
C MET A 38 -4.25 5.47 -18.86
N ASP A 39 -5.58 5.55 -18.98
CA ASP A 39 -6.44 4.37 -19.01
C ASP A 39 -6.42 3.65 -20.37
N ILE A 40 -6.33 4.39 -21.48
CA ILE A 40 -6.30 3.80 -22.84
C ILE A 40 -4.94 3.20 -23.18
N GLU A 41 -3.87 3.95 -22.89
CA GLU A 41 -2.50 3.55 -23.26
C GLU A 41 -1.79 2.77 -22.15
N HIS A 42 -2.47 2.59 -21.00
CA HIS A 42 -1.89 1.96 -19.79
C HIS A 42 -0.63 2.68 -19.29
N TYR A 43 -0.57 4.00 -19.49
CA TYR A 43 0.55 4.82 -19.05
C TYR A 43 0.42 5.23 -17.58
N ASN A 44 1.56 5.44 -16.92
CA ASN A 44 1.60 6.21 -15.68
C ASN A 44 1.40 7.71 -15.97
N TYR A 45 1.19 8.51 -14.93
CA TYR A 45 0.91 9.94 -15.08
C TYR A 45 2.00 10.72 -15.83
N PRO A 46 3.31 10.59 -15.55
CA PRO A 46 4.38 11.23 -16.32
C PRO A 46 4.40 10.83 -17.79
N ASP A 47 4.21 9.56 -18.10
CA ASP A 47 4.24 9.06 -19.47
C ASP A 47 3.03 9.55 -20.27
N ALA A 48 1.85 9.63 -19.63
CA ALA A 48 0.66 10.23 -20.24
C ALA A 48 0.87 11.72 -20.55
N LEU A 49 1.52 12.47 -19.66
CA LEU A 49 1.88 13.87 -19.92
C LEU A 49 2.86 14.01 -21.09
N ARG A 50 3.91 13.18 -21.14
CA ARG A 50 4.86 13.17 -22.26
C ARG A 50 4.19 12.86 -23.59
N PHE A 51 3.30 11.86 -23.59
CA PHE A 51 2.52 11.50 -24.78
C PHE A 51 1.67 12.67 -25.28
N ILE A 52 0.94 13.33 -24.38
CA ILE A 52 0.10 14.50 -24.71
C ILE A 52 0.96 15.65 -25.19
N ALA A 53 2.04 15.98 -24.51
CA ALA A 53 2.95 17.05 -24.88
C ALA A 53 3.55 16.82 -26.27
N LYS A 54 4.02 15.59 -26.57
CA LYS A 54 4.51 15.21 -27.89
C LYS A 54 3.44 15.37 -28.97
N LYS A 55 2.21 14.97 -28.68
CA LYS A 55 1.09 15.07 -29.62
C LYS A 55 0.73 16.52 -29.97
N TYR A 56 0.89 17.44 -29.04
CA TYR A 56 0.57 18.86 -29.21
C TYR A 56 1.80 19.74 -29.42
N ASN A 57 2.98 19.15 -29.63
CA ASN A 57 4.26 19.87 -29.79
C ASN A 57 4.55 20.84 -28.63
N ILE A 58 4.18 20.45 -27.42
CA ILE A 58 4.50 21.19 -26.21
C ILE A 58 5.88 20.71 -25.73
N GLU A 59 6.82 21.62 -25.66
CA GLU A 59 8.15 21.34 -25.14
C GLU A 59 8.06 21.18 -23.61
N ILE A 60 8.37 19.97 -23.11
CA ILE A 60 8.52 19.74 -21.69
C ILE A 60 9.98 19.98 -21.33
N GLN A 61 10.24 20.98 -20.50
CA GLN A 61 11.55 21.14 -19.88
C GLN A 61 11.72 20.00 -18.85
N GLU A 62 12.30 18.89 -19.30
CA GLU A 62 12.71 17.84 -18.36
C GLU A 62 13.99 18.33 -17.69
N GLU A 63 13.94 18.58 -16.39
CA GLU A 63 15.15 18.69 -15.60
C GLU A 63 15.93 17.40 -15.80
N LYS A 64 17.16 17.50 -16.29
CA LYS A 64 18.05 16.34 -16.41
C LYS A 64 18.25 15.81 -15.00
N LEU A 65 17.63 14.66 -14.72
CA LEU A 65 17.84 13.97 -13.46
C LEU A 65 19.34 13.76 -13.25
N THR A 66 19.82 14.14 -12.10
CA THR A 66 21.21 13.83 -11.73
C THR A 66 21.33 12.32 -11.54
N LYS A 67 22.55 11.81 -11.59
CA LYS A 67 22.80 10.39 -11.29
C LYS A 67 22.27 10.04 -9.90
N GLU A 68 22.44 10.92 -8.94
CA GLU A 68 21.93 10.79 -7.56
C GLU A 68 20.39 10.69 -7.51
N ASP A 69 19.68 11.46 -8.35
CA ASP A 69 18.21 11.38 -8.43
C ASP A 69 17.74 10.04 -9.01
N ILE A 70 18.46 9.52 -9.99
CA ILE A 70 18.17 8.20 -10.59
C ILE A 70 18.41 7.12 -9.54
N ASP A 71 19.58 7.09 -8.92
CA ASP A 71 19.95 6.11 -7.89
C ASP A 71 18.94 6.14 -6.72
N ARG A 72 18.50 7.34 -6.31
CA ARG A 72 17.48 7.51 -5.28
C ARG A 72 16.12 6.94 -5.69
N ARG A 73 15.70 7.15 -6.93
CA ARG A 73 14.44 6.60 -7.45
C ARG A 73 14.48 5.08 -7.55
N ASP A 74 15.58 4.52 -8.05
CA ASP A 74 15.76 3.07 -8.17
C ASP A 74 15.75 2.42 -6.78
N LYS A 75 16.38 3.07 -5.80
CA LYS A 75 16.36 2.62 -4.41
C LYS A 75 14.96 2.69 -3.80
N GLN A 76 14.21 3.77 -4.05
CA GLN A 76 12.81 3.86 -3.61
C GLN A 76 11.95 2.75 -4.22
N GLU A 77 12.10 2.47 -5.52
CA GLU A 77 11.33 1.41 -6.17
C GLU A 77 11.70 0.04 -5.61
N SER A 78 12.97 -0.21 -5.35
CA SER A 78 13.43 -1.44 -4.69
C SER A 78 12.79 -1.63 -3.31
N LEU A 79 12.70 -0.57 -2.51
CA LEU A 79 12.02 -0.59 -1.21
C LEU A 79 10.52 -0.89 -1.34
N PHE A 80 9.84 -0.33 -2.34
CA PHE A 80 8.44 -0.64 -2.60
C PHE A 80 8.23 -2.10 -3.02
N ILE A 81 9.14 -2.65 -3.82
CA ILE A 81 9.07 -4.04 -4.27
C ILE A 81 9.18 -5.00 -3.08
N VAL A 82 10.15 -4.80 -2.18
CA VAL A 82 10.34 -5.69 -1.02
C VAL A 82 9.24 -5.51 0.03
N THR A 83 8.68 -4.30 0.22
CA THR A 83 7.53 -4.10 1.11
C THR A 83 6.26 -4.74 0.56
N LYS A 84 6.03 -4.66 -0.74
CA LYS A 84 4.93 -5.39 -1.39
C LYS A 84 5.07 -6.90 -1.21
N PHE A 85 6.26 -7.44 -1.45
CA PHE A 85 6.54 -8.86 -1.22
C PHE A 85 6.26 -9.27 0.23
N ALA A 86 6.73 -8.49 1.20
CA ALA A 86 6.49 -8.76 2.62
C ALA A 86 5.00 -8.71 2.97
N ASN A 87 4.25 -7.76 2.39
CA ASN A 87 2.81 -7.67 2.58
C ASN A 87 2.08 -8.93 2.11
N GLU A 88 2.36 -9.39 0.90
CA GLU A 88 1.79 -10.63 0.37
C GLU A 88 2.16 -11.84 1.26
N PHE A 89 3.42 -11.93 1.67
CA PHE A 89 3.89 -12.99 2.57
C PHE A 89 3.12 -13.01 3.91
N PHE A 90 2.91 -11.85 4.55
CA PHE A 90 2.17 -11.78 5.80
C PHE A 90 0.68 -12.10 5.62
N LYS A 91 0.08 -11.71 4.50
CA LYS A 91 -1.30 -12.08 4.13
C LYS A 91 -1.43 -13.59 3.92
N GLU A 92 -0.52 -14.18 3.15
CA GLU A 92 -0.49 -15.63 2.92
C GLU A 92 -0.34 -16.39 4.23
N ASN A 93 0.56 -15.96 5.12
CA ASN A 93 0.72 -16.56 6.43
C ASN A 93 -0.56 -16.49 7.27
N LEU A 94 -1.27 -15.36 7.25
CA LEU A 94 -2.52 -15.20 7.99
C LEU A 94 -3.58 -16.21 7.56
N PHE A 95 -3.75 -16.40 6.25
CA PHE A 95 -4.84 -17.22 5.72
C PHE A 95 -4.47 -18.69 5.49
N ASN A 96 -3.19 -18.99 5.25
CA ASN A 96 -2.77 -20.31 4.77
C ASN A 96 -1.97 -21.10 5.81
N SER A 97 -1.22 -20.44 6.71
CA SER A 97 -0.47 -21.16 7.76
C SER A 97 -1.39 -21.62 8.90
N LYS A 98 -0.97 -22.67 9.61
CA LYS A 98 -1.69 -23.16 10.80
C LYS A 98 -1.73 -22.09 11.90
N GLU A 99 -0.56 -21.51 12.24
CA GLU A 99 -0.46 -20.43 13.24
C GLU A 99 -1.27 -19.21 12.85
N GLY A 100 -1.23 -18.79 11.57
CA GLY A 100 -2.02 -17.67 11.07
C GLY A 100 -3.51 -17.86 11.26
N LYS A 101 -4.04 -19.08 11.03
CA LYS A 101 -5.45 -19.41 11.22
C LYS A 101 -5.83 -19.48 12.70
N GLU A 102 -5.04 -20.18 13.51
CA GLU A 102 -5.35 -20.44 14.90
C GLU A 102 -5.09 -19.21 15.81
N ILE A 103 -4.08 -18.41 15.50
CA ILE A 103 -3.66 -17.28 16.33
C ILE A 103 -4.04 -15.95 15.67
N GLY A 104 -3.54 -15.70 14.46
CA GLY A 104 -3.72 -14.41 13.77
C GLY A 104 -5.17 -14.09 13.46
N LEU A 105 -5.90 -15.03 12.80
CA LEU A 105 -7.31 -14.83 12.49
C LEU A 105 -8.18 -14.81 13.77
N SER A 106 -7.85 -15.60 14.79
CA SER A 106 -8.59 -15.57 16.06
C SER A 106 -8.48 -14.21 16.73
N TYR A 107 -7.29 -13.61 16.77
CA TYR A 107 -7.09 -12.25 17.28
C TYR A 107 -7.98 -11.22 16.55
N PHE A 108 -8.06 -11.29 15.23
CA PHE A 108 -8.91 -10.37 14.46
C PHE A 108 -10.40 -10.65 14.66
N LYS A 109 -10.80 -11.93 14.73
CA LYS A 109 -12.19 -12.33 14.99
C LYS A 109 -12.68 -11.88 16.37
N GLU A 110 -11.86 -12.00 17.43
CA GLU A 110 -12.19 -11.53 18.78
C GLU A 110 -12.47 -10.02 18.81
N ARG A 111 -11.84 -9.24 17.91
CA ARG A 111 -12.14 -7.80 17.68
C ARG A 111 -13.32 -7.58 16.73
N GLY A 112 -13.96 -8.67 16.34
CA GLY A 112 -15.08 -8.64 15.41
C GLY A 112 -14.70 -8.23 14.00
N PHE A 113 -13.42 -8.33 13.58
CA PHE A 113 -13.03 -8.04 12.22
C PHE A 113 -13.41 -9.21 11.31
N ASN A 114 -14.26 -8.93 10.32
CA ASN A 114 -14.66 -9.91 9.32
C ASN A 114 -13.64 -9.97 8.17
N LYS A 115 -13.81 -10.97 7.30
CA LYS A 115 -12.91 -11.18 6.15
C LYS A 115 -12.79 -9.93 5.26
N ASN A 116 -13.89 -9.22 5.03
CA ASN A 116 -13.90 -8.04 4.16
C ASN A 116 -13.00 -6.92 4.73
N ILE A 117 -13.09 -6.64 6.02
CA ILE A 117 -12.27 -5.62 6.67
C ILE A 117 -10.80 -6.04 6.75
N ILE A 118 -10.52 -7.33 7.03
CA ILE A 118 -9.17 -7.89 7.02
C ILE A 118 -8.53 -7.72 5.64
N THR A 119 -9.27 -8.02 4.57
CA THR A 119 -8.82 -7.85 3.20
C THR A 119 -8.68 -6.38 2.80
N LYS A 120 -9.64 -5.51 3.18
CA LYS A 120 -9.59 -4.06 2.90
C LYS A 120 -8.34 -3.39 3.47
N PHE A 121 -7.91 -3.81 4.65
CA PHE A 121 -6.71 -3.30 5.33
C PHE A 121 -5.47 -4.16 5.09
N GLU A 122 -5.58 -5.22 4.29
CA GLU A 122 -4.50 -6.15 3.95
C GLU A 122 -3.78 -6.73 5.18
N LEU A 123 -4.53 -6.97 6.26
CA LEU A 123 -3.98 -7.44 7.54
C LEU A 123 -3.27 -8.77 7.37
N GLY A 124 -2.18 -8.95 8.11
CA GLY A 124 -1.31 -10.11 7.99
C GLY A 124 -0.91 -10.73 9.33
N TYR A 125 -0.11 -11.77 9.26
CA TYR A 125 0.49 -12.44 10.41
C TYR A 125 1.94 -12.83 10.12
N SER A 126 2.81 -12.60 11.09
CA SER A 126 4.20 -13.06 11.06
C SER A 126 4.40 -14.13 12.11
N SER A 127 4.91 -15.29 11.68
CA SER A 127 5.11 -16.48 12.51
C SER A 127 6.17 -16.26 13.60
N VAL A 128 6.26 -17.23 14.52
CA VAL A 128 7.29 -17.23 15.58
C VAL A 128 8.70 -17.55 15.04
N LYS A 129 8.82 -18.06 13.83
CA LYS A 129 10.08 -18.43 13.23
C LYS A 129 11.02 -17.24 13.11
N LYS A 130 12.31 -17.48 13.29
CA LYS A 130 13.31 -16.41 13.35
C LYS A 130 13.59 -15.74 12.02
N ASN A 131 13.47 -16.47 10.89
CA ASN A 131 13.93 -16.04 9.57
C ASN A 131 13.02 -16.55 8.43
N ASP A 132 11.73 -16.62 8.64
CA ASP A 132 10.78 -17.17 7.65
C ASP A 132 10.67 -16.23 6.42
N LEU A 133 10.43 -14.94 6.66
CA LEU A 133 10.44 -13.91 5.62
C LEU A 133 11.81 -13.77 4.96
N ALA A 134 12.87 -13.66 5.78
CA ALA A 134 14.24 -13.51 5.29
C ALA A 134 14.63 -14.65 4.35
N SER A 135 14.36 -15.89 4.75
CA SER A 135 14.69 -17.06 3.94
C SER A 135 13.96 -17.08 2.60
N GLN A 136 12.69 -16.68 2.58
CA GLN A 136 11.94 -16.62 1.34
C GLN A 136 12.33 -15.44 0.45
N ALA A 137 12.67 -14.30 1.05
CA ALA A 137 13.16 -13.14 0.32
C ALA A 137 14.49 -13.43 -0.40
N ILE A 138 15.44 -14.05 0.31
CA ILE A 138 16.73 -14.42 -0.26
C ILE A 138 16.58 -15.48 -1.37
N LYS A 139 15.71 -16.47 -1.21
CA LYS A 139 15.38 -17.43 -2.29
C LYS A 139 14.84 -16.77 -3.55
N LYS A 140 14.19 -15.63 -3.43
CA LYS A 140 13.69 -14.80 -4.55
C LYS A 140 14.71 -13.76 -5.02
N SER A 141 15.97 -13.85 -4.57
CA SER A 141 17.08 -12.98 -4.94
C SER A 141 16.86 -11.49 -4.60
N PHE A 142 16.11 -11.20 -3.54
CA PHE A 142 16.05 -9.84 -3.02
C PHE A 142 17.34 -9.46 -2.31
N ASP A 143 17.79 -8.22 -2.52
CA ASP A 143 18.98 -7.67 -1.88
C ASP A 143 18.80 -7.54 -0.36
N GLU A 144 19.79 -8.05 0.39
CA GLU A 144 19.80 -8.06 1.85
C GLU A 144 19.77 -6.63 2.43
N ASN A 145 20.52 -5.70 1.85
CA ASN A 145 20.59 -4.33 2.34
C ASN A 145 19.26 -3.60 2.16
N ILE A 146 18.57 -3.84 1.05
CA ILE A 146 17.24 -3.29 0.79
C ILE A 146 16.22 -3.85 1.80
N LEU A 147 16.29 -5.13 2.13
CA LEU A 147 15.42 -5.75 3.15
C LEU A 147 15.68 -5.18 4.55
N ILE A 148 16.95 -4.91 4.91
CA ILE A 148 17.34 -4.29 6.17
C ILE A 148 16.84 -2.83 6.22
N GLU A 149 17.05 -2.07 5.15
CA GLU A 149 16.63 -0.66 5.07
C GLU A 149 15.11 -0.52 5.11
N ALA A 150 14.37 -1.45 4.47
CA ALA A 150 12.91 -1.52 4.59
C ALA A 150 12.44 -1.90 6.00
N GLY A 151 13.37 -2.26 6.89
CA GLY A 151 13.06 -2.69 8.26
C GLY A 151 12.27 -4.00 8.32
N LEU A 152 12.47 -4.88 7.36
CA LEU A 152 11.84 -6.20 7.28
C LEU A 152 12.65 -7.25 8.04
N ILE A 153 13.97 -7.15 7.94
CA ILE A 153 14.93 -8.04 8.57
C ILE A 153 15.99 -7.27 9.36
N LEU A 154 16.65 -7.96 10.25
CA LEU A 154 17.81 -7.51 11.01
C LEU A 154 18.96 -8.47 10.73
N LYS A 155 20.18 -7.97 10.75
CA LYS A 155 21.39 -8.78 10.72
C LYS A 155 21.99 -8.84 12.12
N ASN A 156 22.20 -10.04 12.62
CA ASN A 156 22.88 -10.24 13.89
C ASN A 156 24.39 -10.01 13.70
N GLU A 157 24.97 -9.10 14.48
CA GLU A 157 26.38 -8.72 14.35
C GLU A 157 27.34 -9.85 14.73
N ASP A 158 26.95 -10.74 15.65
CA ASP A 158 27.83 -11.81 16.15
C ASP A 158 28.02 -12.94 15.16
N ASN A 159 26.97 -13.29 14.40
CA ASN A 159 26.97 -14.50 13.55
C ASN A 159 26.47 -14.25 12.12
N ASN A 160 26.26 -12.99 11.72
CA ASN A 160 25.74 -12.58 10.42
C ASN A 160 24.39 -13.22 10.03
N GLN A 161 23.66 -13.82 10.97
CA GLN A 161 22.34 -14.40 10.68
C GLN A 161 21.29 -13.33 10.43
N LEU A 162 20.48 -13.57 9.40
CA LEU A 162 19.32 -12.74 9.11
C LEU A 162 18.15 -13.17 9.99
N ILE A 163 17.50 -12.21 10.61
CA ILE A 163 16.40 -12.41 11.54
C ILE A 163 15.25 -11.51 11.13
N ASP A 164 14.04 -12.06 11.04
CA ASP A 164 12.83 -11.28 10.75
C ASP A 164 12.60 -10.25 11.86
N ARG A 165 12.36 -8.99 11.48
CA ARG A 165 12.06 -7.91 12.44
C ARG A 165 10.71 -8.13 13.12
N PHE A 166 9.70 -8.51 12.35
CA PHE A 166 8.37 -8.81 12.86
C PHE A 166 8.26 -10.31 13.08
N ARG A 167 8.11 -10.74 14.34
CA ARG A 167 7.95 -12.14 14.72
C ARG A 167 6.86 -12.27 15.76
N ASP A 168 6.03 -13.31 15.66
CA ASP A 168 4.90 -13.57 16.56
C ASP A 168 4.00 -12.34 16.70
N ARG A 169 3.59 -11.78 15.52
CA ARG A 169 2.81 -10.54 15.49
C ARG A 169 1.70 -10.58 14.46
N VAL A 170 0.58 -10.01 14.80
CA VAL A 170 -0.37 -9.56 13.77
C VAL A 170 0.17 -8.29 13.13
N ILE A 171 -0.01 -8.18 11.82
CA ILE A 171 0.59 -7.14 10.99
C ILE A 171 -0.49 -6.21 10.44
N PHE A 172 -0.20 -4.93 10.52
CA PHE A 172 -1.00 -3.82 10.02
C PHE A 172 -0.18 -3.08 8.95
N PRO A 173 -0.44 -3.31 7.66
CA PRO A 173 0.26 -2.59 6.61
C PRO A 173 -0.07 -1.09 6.64
N ILE A 174 0.96 -0.27 6.47
CA ILE A 174 0.85 1.17 6.39
C ILE A 174 0.92 1.56 4.92
N HIS A 175 -0.09 2.29 4.43
CA HIS A 175 -0.20 2.67 3.03
C HIS A 175 0.16 4.13 2.81
N SER A 176 0.82 4.42 1.70
CA SER A 176 0.95 5.77 1.16
C SER A 176 -0.42 6.31 0.72
N PHE A 177 -0.50 7.59 0.43
CA PHE A 177 -1.71 8.20 -0.13
C PHE A 177 -2.16 7.55 -1.45
N SER A 178 -1.23 7.02 -2.26
CA SER A 178 -1.52 6.30 -3.51
C SER A 178 -1.94 4.84 -3.29
N GLY A 179 -1.80 4.29 -2.08
CA GLY A 179 -2.17 2.91 -1.75
C GLY A 179 -1.02 1.90 -1.85
N ARG A 180 0.21 2.35 -2.08
CA ARG A 180 1.39 1.46 -1.99
C ARG A 180 1.73 1.21 -0.52
N VAL A 181 2.06 -0.02 -0.16
CA VAL A 181 2.55 -0.34 1.18
C VAL A 181 3.94 0.26 1.36
N ILE A 182 4.13 1.01 2.44
CA ILE A 182 5.36 1.76 2.75
C ILE A 182 6.02 1.30 4.05
N GLY A 183 5.31 0.53 4.86
CA GLY A 183 5.80 0.00 6.13
C GLY A 183 4.73 -0.81 6.84
N PHE A 184 5.06 -1.22 8.05
CA PHE A 184 4.20 -2.09 8.84
C PHE A 184 4.17 -1.67 10.30
N GLY A 185 3.00 -1.83 10.92
CA GLY A 185 2.87 -1.94 12.36
C GLY A 185 2.67 -3.39 12.76
N GLY A 186 3.36 -3.86 13.79
CA GLY A 186 3.23 -5.22 14.31
C GLY A 186 2.82 -5.22 15.76
N ARG A 187 1.74 -5.91 16.11
CA ARG A 187 1.32 -6.11 17.50
C ARG A 187 1.64 -7.52 17.97
N ALA A 188 2.46 -7.63 19.02
CA ALA A 188 2.77 -8.91 19.66
C ALA A 188 1.52 -9.49 20.31
N LEU A 189 1.34 -10.80 20.19
CA LEU A 189 0.26 -11.55 20.81
C LEU A 189 0.70 -12.18 22.12
N ASN A 190 2.00 -12.48 22.27
CA ASN A 190 2.58 -12.99 23.48
C ASN A 190 2.69 -11.88 24.55
N LYS A 191 2.14 -12.12 25.74
CA LYS A 191 2.14 -11.18 26.87
C LYS A 191 3.54 -10.86 27.41
N ASN A 192 4.50 -11.76 27.21
CA ASN A 192 5.87 -11.62 27.70
C ASN A 192 6.79 -10.83 26.76
N THR A 193 6.29 -10.38 25.62
CA THR A 193 7.06 -9.60 24.66
C THR A 193 7.27 -8.17 25.17
N LYS A 194 8.53 -7.73 25.33
CA LYS A 194 8.89 -6.39 25.84
C LYS A 194 8.27 -5.26 25.00
N ALA A 195 8.27 -5.37 23.67
CA ALA A 195 7.69 -4.38 22.78
C ALA A 195 6.34 -4.87 22.24
N LYS A 196 5.24 -4.48 22.91
CA LYS A 196 3.88 -4.84 22.51
C LYS A 196 3.55 -4.37 21.10
N TYR A 197 3.98 -3.17 20.72
CA TYR A 197 3.86 -2.61 19.38
C TYR A 197 5.24 -2.35 18.79
N LEU A 198 5.39 -2.62 17.52
CA LEU A 198 6.61 -2.40 16.76
C LEU A 198 6.22 -1.84 15.38
N ASN A 199 6.83 -0.73 14.99
CA ASN A 199 6.67 -0.18 13.65
C ASN A 199 7.94 -0.37 12.81
N SER A 200 7.78 -0.30 11.49
CA SER A 200 8.92 -0.15 10.59
C SER A 200 9.75 1.06 10.99
N PRO A 201 11.08 1.02 10.83
CA PRO A 201 11.91 2.20 10.95
C PRO A 201 11.61 3.19 9.82
N GLU A 202 12.05 4.41 9.94
CA GLU A 202 12.01 5.38 8.85
C GLU A 202 12.91 4.93 7.69
N SER A 203 12.49 5.23 6.47
CA SER A 203 13.19 4.89 5.23
C SER A 203 12.86 5.91 4.14
N LEU A 204 13.45 5.77 2.95
CA LEU A 204 13.13 6.63 1.81
C LEU A 204 11.65 6.62 1.38
N ILE A 205 10.87 5.62 1.82
CA ILE A 205 9.45 5.50 1.49
C ILE A 205 8.52 5.65 2.69
N TYR A 206 9.04 5.67 3.91
CA TYR A 206 8.25 5.74 5.14
C TYR A 206 8.82 6.72 6.15
N TYR A 207 8.07 7.78 6.43
CA TYR A 207 8.33 8.76 7.49
C TYR A 207 7.11 8.76 8.42
N LYS A 208 7.29 8.29 9.64
CA LYS A 208 6.19 8.09 10.60
C LYS A 208 5.38 9.37 10.85
N SER A 209 6.04 10.51 10.95
CA SER A 209 5.41 11.81 11.19
C SER A 209 4.61 12.35 10.00
N SER A 210 4.78 11.77 8.81
CA SER A 210 4.14 12.23 7.57
C SER A 210 3.03 11.32 7.08
N VAL A 211 2.67 10.28 7.85
CA VAL A 211 1.70 9.26 7.44
C VAL A 211 0.60 9.11 8.48
N LEU A 212 -0.63 9.18 8.02
CA LEU A 212 -1.80 8.83 8.82
C LEU A 212 -2.28 7.43 8.41
N TYR A 213 -2.36 6.52 9.37
CA TYR A 213 -2.89 5.18 9.14
C TYR A 213 -4.36 5.22 8.72
N GLY A 214 -4.69 4.47 7.68
CA GLY A 214 -6.05 4.41 7.15
C GLY A 214 -6.40 5.54 6.17
N LEU A 215 -5.51 6.50 5.93
CA LEU A 215 -5.78 7.64 5.02
C LEU A 215 -6.09 7.18 3.59
N TYR A 216 -5.39 6.18 3.08
CA TYR A 216 -5.68 5.61 1.76
C TYR A 216 -7.12 5.10 1.68
N GLN A 217 -7.57 4.36 2.69
CA GLN A 217 -8.93 3.80 2.75
C GLN A 217 -9.99 4.88 3.01
N ALA A 218 -9.62 5.97 3.69
CA ALA A 218 -10.52 7.02 4.14
C ALA A 218 -10.68 8.19 3.17
N LYS A 219 -9.70 8.45 2.31
CA LYS A 219 -9.58 9.68 1.49
C LYS A 219 -10.83 10.04 0.70
N SER A 220 -11.49 9.06 0.09
CA SER A 220 -12.72 9.29 -0.68
C SER A 220 -13.91 9.68 0.21
N SER A 221 -14.02 9.07 1.39
CA SER A 221 -15.07 9.38 2.36
C SER A 221 -14.83 10.74 3.03
N ILE A 222 -13.58 11.07 3.34
CA ILE A 222 -13.19 12.40 3.86
C ILE A 222 -13.56 13.48 2.84
N ALA A 223 -13.19 13.30 1.57
CA ALA A 223 -13.52 14.26 0.51
C ALA A 223 -15.02 14.45 0.32
N LYS A 224 -15.82 13.38 0.39
CA LYS A 224 -17.28 13.45 0.27
C LYS A 224 -17.96 14.12 1.45
N LYS A 225 -17.50 13.84 2.67
CA LYS A 225 -18.12 14.31 3.92
C LYS A 225 -17.54 15.64 4.41
N ASN A 226 -16.43 16.07 3.84
CA ASN A 226 -15.68 17.27 4.23
C ASN A 226 -15.33 17.31 5.74
N ASN A 227 -15.13 16.13 6.36
CA ASN A 227 -14.69 15.98 7.73
C ASN A 227 -13.91 14.69 7.93
N CYS A 228 -13.14 14.61 9.01
CA CYS A 228 -12.31 13.46 9.35
C CYS A 228 -12.32 13.24 10.86
N PHE A 229 -12.45 11.97 11.28
CA PHE A 229 -12.21 11.57 12.66
C PHE A 229 -10.74 11.17 12.82
N ILE A 230 -10.13 11.60 13.92
CA ILE A 230 -8.78 11.21 14.30
C ILE A 230 -8.89 10.37 15.57
N VAL A 231 -8.27 9.19 15.56
CA VAL A 231 -8.23 8.24 16.68
C VAL A 231 -6.79 7.83 17.00
N GLU A 232 -6.55 7.19 18.15
CA GLU A 232 -5.19 6.93 18.62
C GLU A 232 -4.51 5.75 17.90
N GLY A 233 -5.25 4.72 17.54
CA GLY A 233 -4.65 3.45 17.10
C GLY A 233 -5.22 2.83 15.85
N TYR A 234 -4.42 1.97 15.23
CA TYR A 234 -4.78 1.24 14.00
C TYR A 234 -6.07 0.44 14.15
N THR A 235 -6.24 -0.23 15.28
CA THR A 235 -7.44 -1.01 15.59
C THR A 235 -8.69 -0.16 15.72
N ASP A 236 -8.56 1.08 16.15
CA ASP A 236 -9.68 2.01 16.28
C ASP A 236 -10.15 2.48 14.91
N VAL A 237 -9.20 2.81 14.01
CA VAL A 237 -9.50 3.11 12.61
C VAL A 237 -10.29 1.95 11.98
N ILE A 238 -9.78 0.73 12.12
CA ILE A 238 -10.41 -0.45 11.51
C ILE A 238 -11.79 -0.71 12.13
N SER A 239 -11.93 -0.52 13.44
CA SER A 239 -13.20 -0.71 14.16
C SER A 239 -14.28 0.28 13.71
N MET A 240 -13.90 1.55 13.50
CA MET A 240 -14.81 2.57 13.00
C MET A 240 -15.20 2.30 11.54
N GLN A 241 -14.25 1.96 10.68
CA GLN A 241 -14.53 1.62 9.29
C GLN A 241 -15.43 0.37 9.16
N LYS A 242 -15.26 -0.60 10.03
CA LYS A 242 -16.17 -1.76 10.13
C LYS A 242 -17.61 -1.33 10.42
N LYS A 243 -17.80 -0.23 11.12
CA LYS A 243 -19.13 0.37 11.44
C LYS A 243 -19.59 1.39 10.41
N ASN A 244 -19.01 1.38 9.20
CA ASN A 244 -19.28 2.31 8.09
C ASN A 244 -18.92 3.78 8.38
N ILE A 245 -18.10 4.03 9.40
CA ILE A 245 -17.49 5.36 9.63
C ILE A 245 -16.14 5.34 8.90
N GLU A 246 -16.19 5.60 7.59
CA GLU A 246 -15.03 5.42 6.72
C GLU A 246 -14.05 6.60 6.73
N ASN A 247 -14.47 7.80 7.14
CA ASN A 247 -13.68 9.02 7.19
C ASN A 247 -12.87 9.13 8.50
N VAL A 248 -12.06 8.11 8.79
CA VAL A 248 -11.29 7.99 10.05
C VAL A 248 -9.83 7.61 9.77
N VAL A 249 -8.90 8.22 10.52
CA VAL A 249 -7.44 8.02 10.45
C VAL A 249 -6.82 8.00 11.84
N SER A 250 -5.57 7.54 11.96
CA SER A 250 -4.77 7.67 13.20
C SER A 250 -3.32 8.03 12.91
#